data_3c9bd10907588eb6582084b3de25db42
#
_entry.id   3c9bd10907588eb6582084b3de25db42
#
_cell.length_a   1.000
_cell.length_b   1.000
_cell.length_c   1.000
_cell.angle_alpha   90.00
_cell.angle_beta   90.00
_cell.angle_gamma   90.00
#
_symmetry.space_group_name_H-M   'P 1'
#
loop_
_entity.id
_entity.type
_entity.pdbx_description
1 polymer ?
#
loop_
_entity_poly.entity_id
_entity_poly.type
_entity_poly.pdbx_seq_one_letter_code
_entity_poly.pdbx_strand_id
1 'polypeptide(L)'
;MNLIDLPDNPVPEGARTGYVEAPDGVRIRYAHWPAGGRQRMGTVTLLQGRAEYIEKYFEIISDLRERGFAVVTFDWRGQGGSQRLTTNPKRGHVSNFGRFRLDLRTVLKEISLATYPGPHFALAHSTGALVLLSDSERLRTMLDRAVLTSPLLGLPSGTLPPNLGGFSRSALKILSLGSLGRPAHQARARKGAAFSERVGFPLARLCSAIGLGRLFLPGGNGEIRVPFETNRQTSDKARFDRFNKVLEAAPELGVGAPTLGWLNAAARAMLALRKRDAGPNMKLPCLVLAAGNDRIVSTPAIEDFVSRAKAAAYLEIPGAEHELMMERDVFRDQFWAAFDAFVPGLEAELELERAGL
;
A
#
# COMPACT_ATOMS: atom_id res chain seq x y z
N MET A 1 -9.80 -20.74 1.11
CA MET A 1 -9.94 -20.22 2.50
C MET A 1 -11.11 -19.27 2.49
N ASN A 2 -12.11 -19.53 3.33
CA ASN A 2 -13.26 -18.64 3.48
C ASN A 2 -12.83 -17.32 4.13
N LEU A 3 -13.64 -16.28 3.97
CA LEU A 3 -13.47 -15.05 4.75
C LEU A 3 -13.78 -15.32 6.21
N ILE A 4 -13.10 -14.62 7.10
CA ILE A 4 -13.30 -14.70 8.54
C ILE A 4 -14.45 -13.77 8.91
N ASP A 5 -15.54 -14.36 9.38
CA ASP A 5 -16.76 -13.65 9.78
C ASP A 5 -16.78 -13.51 11.31
N LEU A 6 -16.84 -12.28 11.80
CA LEU A 6 -16.88 -11.99 13.24
C LEU A 6 -18.07 -11.06 13.53
N PRO A 7 -18.70 -11.17 14.72
CA PRO A 7 -19.85 -10.34 15.06
C PRO A 7 -19.61 -8.82 14.96
N ASP A 8 -18.41 -8.36 15.26
CA ASP A 8 -18.00 -6.95 15.19
C ASP A 8 -17.22 -6.59 13.91
N ASN A 9 -17.02 -7.56 13.03
CA ASN A 9 -16.46 -7.39 11.68
C ASN A 9 -17.12 -8.37 10.70
N PRO A 10 -18.44 -8.25 10.46
CA PRO A 10 -19.17 -9.18 9.61
C PRO A 10 -18.72 -9.08 8.16
N VAL A 11 -18.73 -10.22 7.46
CA VAL A 11 -18.48 -10.26 6.03
C VAL A 11 -19.57 -9.46 5.31
N PRO A 12 -19.23 -8.45 4.50
CA PRO A 12 -20.22 -7.73 3.70
C PRO A 12 -21.02 -8.69 2.81
N GLU A 13 -22.32 -8.50 2.73
CA GLU A 13 -23.24 -9.38 1.99
C GLU A 13 -22.86 -9.49 0.51
N GLY A 14 -23.05 -10.67 -0.09
CA GLY A 14 -22.79 -10.91 -1.52
C GLY A 14 -21.31 -11.17 -1.84
N ALA A 15 -20.49 -11.45 -0.83
CA ALA A 15 -19.09 -11.81 -0.99
C ALA A 15 -18.93 -13.06 -1.89
N ARG A 16 -17.99 -12.98 -2.83
CA ARG A 16 -17.49 -14.11 -3.60
C ARG A 16 -16.00 -14.18 -3.46
N THR A 17 -15.46 -15.35 -3.17
CA THR A 17 -14.05 -15.56 -2.88
C THR A 17 -13.45 -16.65 -3.77
N GLY A 18 -12.16 -16.59 -3.99
CA GLY A 18 -11.45 -17.61 -4.74
C GLY A 18 -9.95 -17.41 -4.71
N TYR A 19 -9.30 -18.19 -5.56
CA TYR A 19 -7.88 -18.07 -5.85
C TYR A 19 -7.70 -17.89 -7.35
N VAL A 20 -6.83 -16.97 -7.72
CA VAL A 20 -6.31 -16.84 -9.08
C VAL A 20 -4.83 -17.18 -9.07
N GLU A 21 -4.36 -17.84 -10.11
CA GLU A 21 -2.95 -18.16 -10.26
C GLU A 21 -2.25 -17.08 -11.10
N ALA A 22 -1.23 -16.46 -10.53
CA ALA A 22 -0.39 -15.55 -11.27
C ALA A 22 0.47 -16.31 -12.30
N PRO A 23 0.91 -15.67 -13.40
CA PRO A 23 1.68 -16.33 -14.47
C PRO A 23 2.97 -17.04 -14.01
N ASP A 24 3.42 -16.82 -12.81
CA ASP A 24 4.57 -17.49 -12.19
C ASP A 24 4.16 -18.59 -11.18
N GLY A 25 2.92 -19.08 -11.26
CA GLY A 25 2.40 -20.19 -10.48
C GLY A 25 2.02 -19.86 -9.02
N VAL A 26 2.05 -18.59 -8.62
CA VAL A 26 1.70 -18.20 -7.24
C VAL A 26 0.20 -18.00 -7.12
N ARG A 27 -0.44 -18.67 -6.15
CA ARG A 27 -1.86 -18.54 -5.86
C ARG A 27 -2.15 -17.30 -5.02
N ILE A 28 -3.02 -16.44 -5.54
CA ILE A 28 -3.46 -15.18 -4.93
C ILE A 28 -4.90 -15.33 -4.48
N ARG A 29 -5.16 -15.16 -3.17
CA ARG A 29 -6.52 -15.13 -2.63
C ARG A 29 -7.16 -13.79 -3.00
N TYR A 30 -8.36 -13.83 -3.54
CA TYR A 30 -9.17 -12.66 -3.81
C TYR A 30 -10.57 -12.78 -3.23
N ALA A 31 -11.21 -11.64 -3.11
CA ALA A 31 -12.65 -11.54 -2.85
C ALA A 31 -13.23 -10.37 -3.64
N HIS A 32 -14.51 -10.48 -4.02
CA HIS A 32 -15.19 -9.42 -4.70
C HIS A 32 -16.68 -9.38 -4.33
N TRP A 33 -17.27 -8.20 -4.47
CA TRP A 33 -18.66 -7.91 -4.14
C TRP A 33 -19.30 -7.11 -5.27
N PRO A 34 -20.56 -7.41 -5.61
CA PRO A 34 -21.34 -6.54 -6.49
C PRO A 34 -21.60 -5.20 -5.81
N ALA A 35 -21.88 -4.18 -6.60
CA ALA A 35 -22.33 -2.90 -6.10
C ALA A 35 -23.57 -3.07 -5.20
N GLY A 36 -23.62 -2.29 -4.13
CA GLY A 36 -24.82 -2.09 -3.32
C GLY A 36 -25.82 -1.15 -3.91
N GLY A 37 -26.80 -0.67 -3.62
CA GLY A 37 -27.60 0.45 -4.10
C GLY A 37 -28.21 0.28 -5.51
N ARG A 38 -28.99 1.28 -5.88
CA ARG A 38 -29.72 1.27 -7.15
C ARG A 38 -28.90 1.81 -8.32
N GLN A 39 -28.00 2.73 -8.04
CA GLN A 39 -27.15 3.40 -9.04
C GLN A 39 -25.77 2.75 -9.03
N ARG A 40 -25.31 2.36 -10.20
CA ARG A 40 -23.98 1.78 -10.33
C ARG A 40 -22.96 2.87 -10.72
N MET A 41 -21.93 3.02 -9.90
CA MET A 41 -20.90 4.04 -10.05
C MET A 41 -19.59 3.50 -10.68
N GLY A 42 -19.48 2.19 -10.89
CA GLY A 42 -18.29 1.56 -11.45
C GLY A 42 -17.74 0.45 -10.55
N THR A 43 -16.45 0.18 -10.69
CA THR A 43 -15.75 -0.89 -9.97
C THR A 43 -14.49 -0.35 -9.32
N VAL A 44 -14.32 -0.57 -8.03
CA VAL A 44 -13.10 -0.20 -7.29
C VAL A 44 -12.28 -1.44 -6.98
N THR A 45 -11.02 -1.46 -7.44
CA THR A 45 -10.02 -2.44 -6.98
C THR A 45 -9.27 -1.87 -5.79
N LEU A 46 -9.46 -2.48 -4.62
CA LEU A 46 -8.86 -2.06 -3.35
C LEU A 46 -7.54 -2.77 -3.12
N LEU A 47 -6.46 -2.01 -2.98
CA LEU A 47 -5.08 -2.47 -2.88
C LEU A 47 -4.53 -2.20 -1.48
N GLN A 48 -4.31 -3.26 -0.75
CA GLN A 48 -3.89 -3.26 0.65
C GLN A 48 -2.44 -2.79 0.82
N GLY A 49 -2.08 -2.37 2.02
CA GLY A 49 -0.73 -2.14 2.45
C GLY A 49 0.05 -3.43 2.79
N ARG A 50 1.21 -3.27 3.44
CA ARG A 50 2.00 -4.39 3.92
C ARG A 50 1.43 -4.98 5.20
N ALA A 51 1.45 -6.31 5.31
CA ALA A 51 0.97 -7.06 6.46
C ALA A 51 -0.54 -6.92 6.72
N GLU A 52 -1.28 -6.61 5.68
CA GLU A 52 -2.72 -6.49 5.68
C GLU A 52 -3.38 -7.66 4.95
N TYR A 53 -4.67 -7.78 5.08
CA TYR A 53 -5.49 -8.89 4.57
C TYR A 53 -6.91 -8.39 4.29
N ILE A 54 -7.68 -9.14 3.50
CA ILE A 54 -9.01 -8.76 3.01
C ILE A 54 -9.95 -8.32 4.14
N GLU A 55 -10.00 -9.08 5.21
CA GLU A 55 -10.96 -8.90 6.32
C GLU A 55 -10.77 -7.57 7.07
N LYS A 56 -9.59 -6.98 7.02
CA LYS A 56 -9.33 -5.66 7.59
C LYS A 56 -10.18 -4.58 6.92
N TYR A 57 -10.57 -4.78 5.67
CA TYR A 57 -11.20 -3.77 4.82
C TYR A 57 -12.72 -3.91 4.70
N PHE A 58 -13.38 -4.76 5.50
CA PHE A 58 -14.82 -4.98 5.37
C PHE A 58 -15.67 -3.71 5.53
N GLU A 59 -15.30 -2.81 6.45
CA GLU A 59 -15.96 -1.51 6.61
C GLU A 59 -15.82 -0.66 5.33
N ILE A 60 -14.62 -0.56 4.76
CA ILE A 60 -14.36 0.18 3.52
C ILE A 60 -15.10 -0.45 2.33
N ILE A 61 -15.17 -1.77 2.28
CA ILE A 61 -15.90 -2.50 1.24
C ILE A 61 -17.39 -2.17 1.33
N SER A 62 -17.95 -2.14 2.54
CA SER A 62 -19.36 -1.74 2.76
C SER A 62 -19.61 -0.31 2.32
N ASP A 63 -18.76 0.64 2.72
CA ASP A 63 -18.87 2.05 2.33
C ASP A 63 -18.78 2.27 0.81
N LEU A 64 -17.90 1.56 0.12
CA LEU A 64 -17.79 1.61 -1.33
C LEU A 64 -19.03 1.04 -2.01
N ARG A 65 -19.57 -0.07 -1.47
CA ARG A 65 -20.79 -0.69 -2.00
C ARG A 65 -22.02 0.19 -1.80
N GLU A 66 -22.13 0.87 -0.65
CA GLU A 66 -23.18 1.86 -0.38
C GLU A 66 -23.12 3.03 -1.35
N ARG A 67 -21.91 3.43 -1.78
CA ARG A 67 -21.66 4.41 -2.84
C ARG A 67 -21.94 3.89 -4.27
N GLY A 68 -22.40 2.66 -4.41
CA GLY A 68 -22.73 2.07 -5.71
C GLY A 68 -21.57 1.44 -6.47
N PHE A 69 -20.40 1.24 -5.83
CA PHE A 69 -19.29 0.55 -6.48
C PHE A 69 -19.34 -0.97 -6.27
N ALA A 70 -19.05 -1.72 -7.33
CA ALA A 70 -18.53 -3.07 -7.16
C ALA A 70 -17.10 -3.01 -6.59
N VAL A 71 -16.74 -3.96 -5.73
CA VAL A 71 -15.43 -3.96 -5.07
C VAL A 71 -14.70 -5.26 -5.34
N VAL A 72 -13.43 -5.16 -5.72
CA VAL A 72 -12.51 -6.30 -5.84
C VAL A 72 -11.31 -6.04 -4.95
N THR A 73 -10.90 -7.02 -4.17
CA THR A 73 -9.66 -6.93 -3.38
C THR A 73 -8.97 -8.29 -3.32
N PHE A 74 -7.70 -8.29 -2.94
CA PHE A 74 -6.91 -9.51 -2.85
C PHE A 74 -5.77 -9.38 -1.84
N ASP A 75 -5.33 -10.49 -1.32
CA ASP A 75 -4.11 -10.52 -0.51
C ASP A 75 -2.88 -10.62 -1.42
N TRP A 76 -1.92 -9.74 -1.22
CA TRP A 76 -0.64 -9.83 -1.92
C TRP A 76 0.03 -11.19 -1.67
N ARG A 77 0.80 -11.71 -2.65
CA ARG A 77 1.65 -12.88 -2.42
C ARG A 77 2.46 -12.75 -1.13
N GLY A 78 2.56 -13.77 -0.35
CA GLY A 78 3.34 -13.81 0.89
C GLY A 78 2.63 -13.23 2.12
N GLN A 79 1.39 -12.74 2.02
CA GLN A 79 0.59 -12.25 3.15
C GLN A 79 -0.89 -12.62 3.02
N GLY A 80 -1.69 -12.34 4.05
CA GLY A 80 -3.10 -12.70 4.10
C GLY A 80 -3.31 -14.20 3.88
N GLY A 81 -4.32 -14.59 3.12
CA GLY A 81 -4.60 -15.97 2.71
C GLY A 81 -3.93 -16.39 1.39
N SER A 82 -3.11 -15.53 0.77
CA SER A 82 -2.34 -15.86 -0.42
C SER A 82 -1.14 -16.75 -0.11
N GLN A 83 -0.62 -17.43 -1.13
CA GLN A 83 0.50 -18.36 -1.00
C GLN A 83 1.71 -17.71 -0.32
N ARG A 84 2.22 -18.35 0.74
CA ARG A 84 3.45 -17.96 1.41
C ARG A 84 4.67 -18.32 0.56
N LEU A 85 5.69 -17.45 0.56
CA LEU A 85 6.89 -17.60 -0.28
C LEU A 85 8.12 -18.07 0.49
N THR A 86 7.96 -18.31 1.80
CA THR A 86 9.05 -18.76 2.68
C THR A 86 8.57 -19.87 3.59
N THR A 87 9.48 -20.71 4.08
CA THR A 87 9.18 -21.80 5.03
C THR A 87 8.63 -21.28 6.36
N ASN A 88 9.06 -20.10 6.79
CA ASN A 88 8.44 -19.42 7.94
C ASN A 88 7.29 -18.53 7.43
N PRO A 89 6.01 -18.90 7.67
CA PRO A 89 4.86 -18.19 7.13
C PRO A 89 4.70 -16.75 7.68
N LYS A 90 5.35 -16.43 8.79
CA LYS A 90 5.33 -15.07 9.37
C LYS A 90 6.26 -14.07 8.66
N ARG A 91 7.08 -14.54 7.72
CA ARG A 91 7.95 -13.68 6.90
C ARG A 91 7.22 -13.16 5.68
N GLY A 92 6.71 -11.94 5.73
CA GLY A 92 6.22 -11.22 4.55
C GLY A 92 7.37 -10.85 3.64
N HIS A 93 7.75 -11.75 2.71
CA HIS A 93 8.91 -11.64 1.85
C HIS A 93 8.53 -11.47 0.39
N VAL A 94 9.20 -10.57 -0.30
CA VAL A 94 9.28 -10.48 -1.75
C VAL A 94 10.67 -10.00 -2.15
N SER A 95 11.25 -10.60 -3.18
CA SER A 95 12.58 -10.20 -3.67
C SER A 95 12.55 -9.06 -4.70
N ASN A 96 11.38 -8.80 -5.29
CA ASN A 96 11.19 -7.80 -6.33
C ASN A 96 9.71 -7.35 -6.38
N PHE A 97 9.46 -6.04 -6.37
CA PHE A 97 8.12 -5.47 -6.51
C PHE A 97 7.49 -5.71 -7.89
N GLY A 98 8.26 -6.11 -8.90
CA GLY A 98 7.72 -6.64 -10.15
C GLY A 98 6.78 -7.84 -9.96
N ARG A 99 6.97 -8.63 -8.90
CA ARG A 99 6.09 -9.74 -8.54
C ARG A 99 4.72 -9.23 -8.03
N PHE A 100 4.70 -8.19 -7.21
CA PHE A 100 3.43 -7.54 -6.80
C PHE A 100 2.71 -6.88 -7.98
N ARG A 101 3.45 -6.27 -8.93
CA ARG A 101 2.83 -5.75 -10.17
C ARG A 101 2.21 -6.87 -11.01
N LEU A 102 2.81 -8.06 -10.99
CA LEU A 102 2.24 -9.25 -11.65
C LEU A 102 0.92 -9.65 -10.99
N ASP A 103 0.87 -9.74 -9.65
CA ASP A 103 -0.35 -10.03 -8.89
C ASP A 103 -1.46 -9.04 -9.24
N LEU A 104 -1.16 -7.73 -9.16
CA LEU A 104 -2.12 -6.66 -9.45
C LEU A 104 -2.71 -6.81 -10.86
N ARG A 105 -1.86 -6.98 -11.87
CA ARG A 105 -2.34 -7.15 -13.25
C ARG A 105 -3.15 -8.41 -13.46
N THR A 106 -2.81 -9.50 -12.77
CA THR A 106 -3.58 -10.74 -12.83
C THR A 106 -4.97 -10.53 -12.25
N VAL A 107 -5.08 -9.97 -11.05
CA VAL A 107 -6.39 -9.71 -10.42
C VAL A 107 -7.22 -8.70 -11.22
N LEU A 108 -6.60 -7.64 -11.73
CA LEU A 108 -7.31 -6.69 -12.59
C LEU A 108 -7.89 -7.39 -13.83
N LYS A 109 -7.09 -8.15 -14.57
CA LYS A 109 -7.52 -8.79 -15.82
C LYS A 109 -8.52 -9.93 -15.60
N GLU A 110 -8.19 -10.84 -14.69
CA GLU A 110 -8.93 -12.10 -14.54
C GLU A 110 -10.17 -11.93 -13.63
N ILE A 111 -10.20 -10.92 -12.76
CA ILE A 111 -11.28 -10.75 -11.79
C ILE A 111 -12.01 -9.42 -12.01
N SER A 112 -11.34 -8.27 -11.88
CA SER A 112 -12.01 -6.97 -11.89
C SER A 112 -12.65 -6.67 -13.25
N LEU A 113 -11.85 -6.65 -14.31
CA LEU A 113 -12.30 -6.36 -15.67
C LEU A 113 -13.18 -7.48 -16.27
N ALA A 114 -12.95 -8.73 -15.88
CA ALA A 114 -13.71 -9.86 -16.38
C ALA A 114 -15.10 -10.00 -15.73
N THR A 115 -15.24 -9.55 -14.47
CA THR A 115 -16.48 -9.76 -13.69
C THR A 115 -17.40 -8.55 -13.72
N TYR A 116 -16.83 -7.35 -13.70
CA TYR A 116 -17.59 -6.12 -13.56
C TYR A 116 -17.31 -5.16 -14.71
N PRO A 117 -18.32 -4.43 -15.19
CA PRO A 117 -18.10 -3.38 -16.17
C PRO A 117 -17.50 -2.12 -15.54
N GLY A 118 -16.86 -1.27 -16.35
CA GLY A 118 -16.29 0.01 -15.97
C GLY A 118 -17.35 1.10 -15.65
N PRO A 119 -16.89 2.28 -15.28
CA PRO A 119 -15.48 2.66 -15.16
C PRO A 119 -14.75 1.89 -14.05
N HIS A 120 -13.44 1.71 -14.20
CA HIS A 120 -12.61 0.98 -13.23
C HIS A 120 -11.66 1.92 -12.50
N PHE A 121 -11.73 1.88 -11.18
CA PHE A 121 -10.93 2.70 -10.28
C PHE A 121 -10.06 1.84 -9.38
N ALA A 122 -9.01 2.43 -8.80
CA ALA A 122 -8.25 1.81 -7.74
C ALA A 122 -8.26 2.68 -6.48
N LEU A 123 -8.41 2.05 -5.33
CA LEU A 123 -8.14 2.64 -4.02
C LEU A 123 -6.97 1.89 -3.40
N ALA A 124 -5.83 2.57 -3.21
CA ALA A 124 -4.58 1.90 -2.85
C ALA A 124 -3.94 2.53 -1.61
N HIS A 125 -3.55 1.68 -0.66
CA HIS A 125 -2.90 2.11 0.58
C HIS A 125 -1.41 1.75 0.62
N SER A 126 -0.58 2.69 1.07
CA SER A 126 0.81 2.44 1.49
C SER A 126 1.63 1.65 0.45
N THR A 127 1.95 0.40 0.72
CA THR A 127 2.68 -0.50 -0.20
C THR A 127 1.90 -0.75 -1.49
N GLY A 128 0.57 -0.93 -1.41
CA GLY A 128 -0.29 -1.09 -2.59
C GLY A 128 -0.22 0.13 -3.52
N ALA A 129 -0.18 1.33 -2.94
CA ALA A 129 -0.01 2.57 -3.70
C ALA A 129 1.38 2.66 -4.37
N LEU A 130 2.46 2.23 -3.69
CA LEU A 130 3.79 2.13 -4.31
C LEU A 130 3.79 1.15 -5.49
N VAL A 131 3.13 0.00 -5.36
CA VAL A 131 3.02 -0.99 -6.44
C VAL A 131 2.27 -0.39 -7.63
N LEU A 132 1.12 0.23 -7.40
CA LEU A 132 0.31 0.90 -8.43
C LEU A 132 1.12 1.98 -9.17
N LEU A 133 1.74 2.90 -8.45
CA LEU A 133 2.55 3.97 -9.03
C LEU A 133 3.72 3.42 -9.87
N SER A 134 4.34 2.33 -9.41
CA SER A 134 5.46 1.72 -10.12
C SER A 134 5.08 0.99 -11.42
N ASP A 135 3.77 0.87 -11.72
CA ASP A 135 3.22 0.25 -12.93
C ASP A 135 2.17 1.14 -13.63
N SER A 136 2.03 2.40 -13.20
CA SER A 136 0.97 3.34 -13.61
C SER A 136 0.87 3.53 -15.12
N GLU A 137 1.99 3.47 -15.85
CA GLU A 137 2.01 3.57 -17.32
C GLU A 137 1.21 2.45 -18.00
N ARG A 138 1.27 1.22 -17.45
CA ARG A 138 0.49 0.09 -17.96
C ARG A 138 -0.94 0.10 -17.44
N LEU A 139 -1.11 0.49 -16.18
CA LEU A 139 -2.41 0.46 -15.53
C LEU A 139 -3.40 1.48 -16.09
N ARG A 140 -2.94 2.55 -16.72
CA ARG A 140 -3.79 3.56 -17.38
C ARG A 140 -4.68 3.02 -18.52
N THR A 141 -4.42 1.81 -18.98
CA THR A 141 -5.27 1.13 -19.98
C THR A 141 -6.31 0.21 -19.33
N MET A 142 -6.28 0.08 -18.01
CA MET A 142 -7.15 -0.79 -17.20
C MET A 142 -7.89 -0.03 -16.10
N LEU A 143 -7.42 1.16 -15.76
CA LEU A 143 -7.98 2.01 -14.69
C LEU A 143 -8.17 3.42 -15.23
N ASP A 144 -9.31 4.01 -14.93
CA ASP A 144 -9.65 5.38 -15.28
C ASP A 144 -9.01 6.38 -14.30
N ARG A 145 -9.10 6.10 -12.99
CA ARG A 145 -8.51 6.93 -11.91
C ARG A 145 -8.05 6.07 -10.74
N ALA A 146 -7.19 6.64 -9.90
CA ALA A 146 -6.76 6.00 -8.65
C ALA A 146 -6.71 6.98 -7.48
N VAL A 147 -7.18 6.54 -6.31
CA VAL A 147 -7.01 7.23 -5.03
C VAL A 147 -5.96 6.51 -4.21
N LEU A 148 -4.95 7.23 -3.77
CA LEU A 148 -3.77 6.69 -3.09
C LEU A 148 -3.69 7.27 -1.69
N THR A 149 -3.74 6.45 -0.65
CA THR A 149 -3.63 6.87 0.75
C THR A 149 -2.24 6.53 1.29
N SER A 150 -1.55 7.54 1.82
CA SER A 150 -0.23 7.42 2.46
C SER A 150 0.76 6.54 1.67
N PRO A 151 1.01 6.80 0.36
CA PRO A 151 1.84 5.93 -0.48
C PRO A 151 3.28 5.80 0.05
N LEU A 152 3.83 4.58 0.04
CA LEU A 152 5.19 4.29 0.50
C LEU A 152 6.24 4.83 -0.50
N LEU A 153 6.48 6.14 -0.48
CA LEU A 153 7.45 6.80 -1.37
C LEU A 153 8.77 7.15 -0.67
N GLY A 154 8.81 7.05 0.65
CA GLY A 154 9.98 7.27 1.47
C GLY A 154 9.74 6.83 2.90
N LEU A 155 10.82 6.65 3.66
CA LEU A 155 10.76 6.36 5.10
C LEU A 155 10.91 7.67 5.89
N PRO A 156 10.23 7.80 7.06
CA PRO A 156 10.28 9.01 7.85
C PRO A 156 11.69 9.29 8.39
N SER A 157 12.03 10.56 8.55
CA SER A 157 13.28 10.99 9.16
C SER A 157 13.28 10.67 10.65
N GLY A 158 14.30 10.00 11.16
CA GLY A 158 14.47 9.75 12.60
C GLY A 158 14.11 8.35 13.10
N THR A 159 13.58 7.47 12.27
CA THR A 159 13.27 6.08 12.67
C THR A 159 14.50 5.17 12.57
N LEU A 160 15.35 5.20 13.58
CA LEU A 160 16.14 4.02 13.92
C LEU A 160 15.29 3.13 14.82
N PRO A 161 15.23 1.80 14.58
CA PRO A 161 14.69 0.90 15.59
C PRO A 161 15.43 1.13 16.92
N PRO A 162 14.72 1.20 18.06
CA PRO A 162 15.33 1.48 19.36
C PRO A 162 16.42 0.49 19.77
N ASN A 163 16.56 -0.65 19.13
CA ASN A 163 17.45 -1.75 19.48
C ASN A 163 18.69 -1.92 18.60
N LEU A 164 19.10 -0.91 17.83
CA LEU A 164 20.41 -0.94 17.13
C LEU A 164 21.61 -0.61 18.05
N GLY A 165 21.46 -0.71 19.37
CA GLY A 165 22.49 -0.45 20.36
C GLY A 165 23.73 -1.37 20.33
N GLY A 166 23.78 -2.37 19.44
CA GLY A 166 24.91 -3.30 19.30
C GLY A 166 25.83 -3.06 18.10
N PHE A 167 25.46 -2.21 17.15
CA PHE A 167 26.35 -1.85 16.03
C PHE A 167 27.16 -0.61 16.38
N SER A 168 28.48 -0.79 16.52
CA SER A 168 29.36 0.30 16.88
C SER A 168 29.23 1.48 15.90
N ARG A 169 29.20 2.71 16.44
CA ARG A 169 29.20 3.96 15.66
C ARG A 169 30.35 4.05 14.63
N SER A 170 31.39 3.24 14.78
CA SER A 170 32.52 3.11 13.87
C SER A 170 32.19 2.36 12.58
N ALA A 171 31.41 1.27 12.63
CA ALA A 171 30.94 0.55 11.44
C ALA A 171 30.01 1.40 10.56
N LEU A 172 29.24 2.28 11.20
CA LEU A 172 28.36 3.25 10.50
C LEU A 172 29.14 4.33 9.76
N LYS A 173 30.30 4.79 10.29
CA LYS A 173 31.18 5.75 9.61
C LYS A 173 31.83 5.18 8.36
N ILE A 174 32.24 3.92 8.37
CA ILE A 174 32.90 3.25 7.23
C ILE A 174 31.93 3.09 6.04
N LEU A 175 30.66 2.80 6.30
CA LEU A 175 29.62 2.70 5.26
C LEU A 175 29.23 4.05 4.64
N SER A 176 29.47 5.16 5.34
CA SER A 176 29.19 6.53 4.85
C SER A 176 30.29 7.11 3.96
N LEU A 177 31.51 6.57 4.00
CA LEU A 177 32.67 7.06 3.25
C LEU A 177 32.68 6.69 1.76
N GLY A 178 31.83 5.77 1.31
CA GLY A 178 31.68 5.39 -0.12
C GLY A 178 31.01 6.41 -1.04
N SER A 179 30.80 7.65 -0.59
CA SER A 179 30.07 8.69 -1.34
C SER A 179 30.95 9.84 -1.90
N LEU A 180 32.25 9.74 -1.82
CA LEU A 180 33.18 10.71 -2.38
C LEU A 180 33.25 10.53 -3.92
N GLY A 181 32.64 11.45 -4.67
CA GLY A 181 32.81 11.53 -6.15
C GLY A 181 31.54 11.70 -6.98
N ARG A 182 30.41 12.16 -6.43
CA ARG A 182 29.16 12.38 -7.17
C ARG A 182 28.79 13.88 -7.31
N PRO A 183 28.17 14.32 -8.43
CA PRO A 183 27.89 15.72 -8.69
C PRO A 183 26.90 16.36 -7.71
N ALA A 184 27.07 17.66 -7.43
CA ALA A 184 26.42 18.43 -6.37
C ALA A 184 24.87 18.43 -6.37
N HIS A 185 24.21 18.24 -7.52
CA HIS A 185 22.74 18.16 -7.61
C HIS A 185 22.18 16.85 -7.00
N GLN A 186 22.95 15.73 -7.09
CA GLN A 186 22.57 14.47 -6.44
C GLN A 186 22.80 14.51 -4.91
N ALA A 187 23.67 15.39 -4.44
CA ALA A 187 23.94 15.60 -3.02
C ALA A 187 22.78 16.35 -2.32
N ARG A 188 22.07 17.24 -3.03
CA ARG A 188 20.95 18.02 -2.48
C ARG A 188 19.70 17.14 -2.27
N ALA A 189 19.38 16.26 -3.23
CA ALA A 189 18.32 15.27 -3.10
C ALA A 189 18.56 14.25 -1.96
N ARG A 190 19.85 13.99 -1.61
CA ARG A 190 20.25 13.11 -0.50
C ARG A 190 20.21 13.77 0.88
N LYS A 191 20.28 15.10 0.97
CA LYS A 191 20.19 15.79 2.28
C LYS A 191 18.83 15.59 2.96
N GLY A 192 17.76 15.33 2.20
CA GLY A 192 16.42 15.01 2.71
C GLY A 192 16.15 13.54 3.01
N ALA A 193 17.03 12.60 2.58
CA ALA A 193 16.79 11.18 2.81
C ALA A 193 16.99 10.81 4.29
N ALA A 194 16.05 10.04 4.86
CA ALA A 194 16.13 9.56 6.23
C ALA A 194 17.42 8.76 6.46
N PHE A 195 17.94 8.81 7.68
CA PHE A 195 19.12 8.02 8.06
C PHE A 195 18.89 6.52 7.83
N SER A 196 17.68 6.03 8.12
CA SER A 196 17.23 4.66 7.84
C SER A 196 17.36 4.28 6.37
N GLU A 197 17.11 5.20 5.43
CA GLU A 197 17.29 4.96 4.01
C GLU A 197 18.77 4.95 3.60
N ARG A 198 19.57 5.88 4.16
CA ARG A 198 21.00 6.00 3.82
C ARG A 198 21.82 4.78 4.22
N VAL A 199 21.46 4.15 5.33
CA VAL A 199 22.15 2.99 5.89
C VAL A 199 21.36 1.70 5.60
N GLY A 200 20.05 1.72 5.83
CA GLY A 200 19.20 0.53 5.70
C GLY A 200 19.11 -0.01 4.27
N PHE A 201 19.02 0.86 3.25
CA PHE A 201 18.92 0.39 1.86
C PHE A 201 20.20 -0.28 1.35
N PRO A 202 21.41 0.30 1.50
CA PRO A 202 22.65 -0.38 1.14
C PRO A 202 22.86 -1.69 1.90
N LEU A 203 22.57 -1.71 3.21
CA LEU A 203 22.68 -2.92 4.03
C LEU A 203 21.72 -4.01 3.57
N ALA A 204 20.45 -3.68 3.37
CA ALA A 204 19.45 -4.63 2.87
C ALA A 204 19.81 -5.20 1.49
N ARG A 205 20.41 -4.35 0.62
CA ARG A 205 20.94 -4.77 -0.69
C ARG A 205 22.09 -5.76 -0.55
N LEU A 206 23.07 -5.44 0.28
CA LEU A 206 24.23 -6.30 0.54
C LEU A 206 23.80 -7.64 1.12
N CYS A 207 22.99 -7.63 2.18
CA CYS A 207 22.47 -8.86 2.80
C CYS A 207 21.65 -9.69 1.82
N SER A 208 20.86 -9.05 0.96
CA SER A 208 20.10 -9.77 -0.07
C SER A 208 21.01 -10.42 -1.12
N ALA A 209 22.11 -9.75 -1.50
CA ALA A 209 23.08 -10.26 -2.48
C ALA A 209 23.83 -11.50 -1.98
N ILE A 210 24.08 -11.61 -0.66
CA ILE A 210 24.74 -12.75 -0.03
C ILE A 210 23.78 -13.82 0.51
N GLY A 211 22.49 -13.80 0.07
CA GLY A 211 21.50 -14.82 0.41
C GLY A 211 20.75 -14.60 1.74
N LEU A 212 21.03 -13.53 2.50
CA LEU A 212 20.37 -13.23 3.78
C LEU A 212 19.04 -12.45 3.63
N GLY A 213 18.54 -12.28 2.41
CA GLY A 213 17.33 -11.50 2.12
C GLY A 213 16.05 -12.02 2.80
N ARG A 214 16.01 -13.31 3.19
CA ARG A 214 14.86 -13.90 3.88
C ARG A 214 14.85 -13.67 5.40
N LEU A 215 15.88 -13.09 5.98
CA LEU A 215 15.92 -12.76 7.40
C LEU A 215 15.05 -11.52 7.67
N PHE A 216 14.47 -11.44 8.86
CA PHE A 216 13.83 -10.24 9.34
C PHE A 216 14.83 -9.06 9.40
N LEU A 217 14.32 -7.84 9.33
CA LEU A 217 15.12 -6.65 9.66
C LEU A 217 15.63 -6.75 11.10
N PRO A 218 16.80 -6.18 11.40
CA PRO A 218 17.30 -6.12 12.77
C PRO A 218 16.27 -5.58 13.77
N GLY A 219 16.04 -6.32 14.85
CA GLY A 219 14.98 -6.02 15.83
C GLY A 219 13.57 -6.48 15.44
N GLY A 220 13.37 -6.95 14.21
CA GLY A 220 12.10 -7.50 13.77
C GLY A 220 11.94 -9.00 14.09
N ASN A 221 10.71 -9.41 14.25
CA ASN A 221 10.34 -10.80 14.55
C ASN A 221 9.07 -11.22 13.81
N GLY A 222 8.54 -12.39 14.13
CA GLY A 222 7.31 -12.94 13.57
C GLY A 222 6.03 -12.47 14.28
N GLU A 223 6.09 -11.49 15.15
CA GLU A 223 4.94 -10.96 15.87
C GLU A 223 4.00 -10.23 14.90
N ILE A 224 2.72 -10.61 14.94
CA ILE A 224 1.70 -10.13 14.01
C ILE A 224 0.81 -9.05 14.61
N ARG A 225 0.90 -8.82 15.91
CA ARG A 225 0.11 -7.83 16.64
C ARG A 225 1.02 -6.95 17.48
N VAL A 226 0.63 -5.72 17.67
CA VAL A 226 1.26 -4.76 18.56
C VAL A 226 0.22 -4.16 19.50
N PRO A 227 0.57 -3.74 20.71
CA PRO A 227 -0.35 -3.00 21.58
C PRO A 227 -0.78 -1.67 20.93
N PHE A 228 -2.00 -1.23 21.25
CA PHE A 228 -2.51 0.05 20.72
C PHE A 228 -1.60 1.24 21.05
N GLU A 229 -1.03 1.26 22.24
CA GLU A 229 -0.17 2.33 22.75
C GLU A 229 1.11 2.50 21.94
N THR A 230 1.57 1.46 21.25
CA THR A 230 2.78 1.46 20.42
C THR A 230 2.48 1.49 18.93
N ASN A 231 1.20 1.42 18.55
CA ASN A 231 0.82 1.47 17.15
C ASN A 231 1.10 2.85 16.55
N ARG A 232 1.30 2.88 15.24
CA ARG A 232 1.54 4.10 14.45
C ARG A 232 0.64 4.17 13.21
N GLN A 233 -0.40 3.35 13.21
CA GLN A 233 -1.25 3.13 12.06
C GLN A 233 -2.47 4.03 12.09
N THR A 234 -3.17 4.05 13.25
CA THR A 234 -4.42 4.79 13.43
C THR A 234 -4.58 5.27 14.86
N SER A 235 -5.27 6.37 15.03
CA SER A 235 -5.70 6.87 16.34
C SER A 235 -7.08 6.33 16.77
N ASP A 236 -7.76 5.54 15.94
CA ASP A 236 -9.03 4.87 16.26
C ASP A 236 -8.80 3.52 16.92
N LYS A 237 -9.07 3.47 18.23
CA LYS A 237 -8.90 2.22 19.00
C LYS A 237 -9.91 1.14 18.61
N ALA A 238 -11.13 1.49 18.28
CA ALA A 238 -12.17 0.51 17.96
C ALA A 238 -11.85 -0.21 16.63
N ARG A 239 -11.45 0.55 15.60
CA ARG A 239 -11.00 -0.02 14.33
C ARG A 239 -9.71 -0.81 14.49
N PHE A 240 -8.77 -0.32 15.29
CA PHE A 240 -7.53 -1.05 15.60
C PHE A 240 -7.81 -2.40 16.29
N ASP A 241 -8.67 -2.43 17.31
CA ASP A 241 -9.03 -3.66 18.01
C ASP A 241 -9.76 -4.64 17.08
N ARG A 242 -10.63 -4.15 16.19
CA ARG A 242 -11.40 -4.95 15.23
C ARG A 242 -10.50 -5.81 14.35
N PHE A 243 -9.50 -5.22 13.72
CA PHE A 243 -8.62 -6.02 12.87
C PHE A 243 -7.65 -6.90 13.66
N ASN A 244 -7.27 -6.54 14.90
CA ASN A 244 -6.52 -7.45 15.77
C ASN A 244 -7.33 -8.70 16.17
N LYS A 245 -8.64 -8.58 16.37
CA LYS A 245 -9.52 -9.74 16.61
C LYS A 245 -9.56 -10.70 15.44
N VAL A 246 -9.48 -10.21 14.20
CA VAL A 246 -9.35 -11.09 13.04
C VAL A 246 -8.05 -11.90 13.11
N LEU A 247 -6.93 -11.28 13.51
CA LEU A 247 -5.66 -11.99 13.70
C LEU A 247 -5.65 -12.93 14.92
N GLU A 248 -6.53 -12.71 15.89
CA GLU A 248 -6.76 -13.66 16.98
C GLU A 248 -7.51 -14.91 16.49
N ALA A 249 -8.55 -14.70 15.69
CA ALA A 249 -9.34 -15.78 15.13
C ALA A 249 -8.61 -16.54 14.01
N ALA A 250 -7.78 -15.86 13.22
CA ALA A 250 -7.06 -16.41 12.08
C ALA A 250 -5.59 -15.92 12.00
N PRO A 251 -4.72 -16.38 12.92
CA PRO A 251 -3.33 -15.90 13.02
C PRO A 251 -2.47 -16.23 11.79
N GLU A 252 -2.92 -17.16 10.94
CA GLU A 252 -2.28 -17.47 9.66
C GLU A 252 -2.36 -16.34 8.63
N LEU A 253 -3.34 -15.41 8.73
CA LEU A 253 -3.43 -14.24 7.87
C LEU A 253 -2.29 -13.25 8.11
N GLY A 254 -1.80 -13.18 9.34
CA GLY A 254 -0.80 -12.21 9.75
C GLY A 254 0.61 -12.53 9.27
N VAL A 255 1.38 -11.48 9.02
CA VAL A 255 2.83 -11.55 8.84
C VAL A 255 3.51 -10.58 9.80
N GLY A 256 4.70 -10.95 10.26
CA GLY A 256 5.49 -10.12 11.18
C GLY A 256 6.29 -9.01 10.47
N ALA A 257 7.40 -8.64 11.07
CA ALA A 257 8.29 -7.60 10.57
C ALA A 257 8.73 -7.85 9.10
N PRO A 258 9.10 -6.82 8.34
CA PRO A 258 9.61 -6.99 7.00
C PRO A 258 10.96 -7.72 7.00
N THR A 259 11.23 -8.44 5.87
CA THR A 259 12.54 -9.05 5.64
C THR A 259 13.51 -8.05 4.98
N LEU A 260 14.80 -8.35 5.06
CA LEU A 260 15.84 -7.58 4.35
C LEU A 260 15.58 -7.54 2.84
N GLY A 261 15.13 -8.66 2.25
CA GLY A 261 14.77 -8.73 0.84
C GLY A 261 13.56 -7.88 0.47
N TRP A 262 12.55 -7.86 1.35
CA TRP A 262 11.40 -6.98 1.16
C TRP A 262 11.82 -5.50 1.20
N LEU A 263 12.64 -5.10 2.18
CA LEU A 263 13.14 -3.72 2.27
C LEU A 263 13.98 -3.35 1.04
N ASN A 264 14.87 -4.24 0.58
CA ASN A 264 15.64 -4.02 -0.64
C ASN A 264 14.75 -3.86 -1.88
N ALA A 265 13.70 -4.69 -2.00
CA ALA A 265 12.75 -4.62 -3.11
C ALA A 265 11.92 -3.31 -3.07
N ALA A 266 11.44 -2.91 -1.88
CA ALA A 266 10.74 -1.65 -1.66
C ALA A 266 11.64 -0.44 -1.95
N ALA A 267 12.88 -0.45 -1.44
CA ALA A 267 13.86 0.61 -1.70
C ALA A 267 14.11 0.81 -3.20
N ARG A 268 14.23 -0.27 -3.96
CA ARG A 268 14.40 -0.19 -5.44
C ARG A 268 13.20 0.45 -6.11
N ALA A 269 11.97 0.12 -5.68
CA ALA A 269 10.75 0.70 -6.21
C ALA A 269 10.63 2.19 -5.84
N MET A 270 10.83 2.57 -4.59
CA MET A 270 10.85 3.96 -4.14
C MET A 270 11.91 4.80 -4.88
N LEU A 271 13.13 4.29 -5.02
CA LEU A 271 14.21 4.99 -5.73
C LEU A 271 13.92 5.14 -7.22
N ALA A 272 13.18 4.21 -7.84
CA ALA A 272 12.76 4.34 -9.24
C ALA A 272 11.77 5.51 -9.41
N LEU A 273 10.83 5.70 -8.47
CA LEU A 273 9.86 6.81 -8.50
C LEU A 273 10.49 8.18 -8.14
N ARG A 274 11.66 8.20 -7.53
CA ARG A 274 12.42 9.44 -7.27
C ARG A 274 13.22 9.95 -8.48
N LYS A 275 13.27 9.19 -9.58
CA LYS A 275 13.89 9.68 -10.82
C LYS A 275 13.11 10.88 -11.35
N ARG A 276 13.83 11.80 -12.03
CA ARG A 276 13.25 13.08 -12.52
C ARG A 276 12.09 12.89 -13.49
N ASP A 277 12.10 11.82 -14.26
CA ASP A 277 11.12 11.47 -15.29
C ASP A 277 9.92 10.66 -14.77
N ALA A 278 10.00 10.09 -13.58
CA ALA A 278 8.96 9.21 -13.04
C ALA A 278 7.61 9.95 -12.85
N GLY A 279 7.62 11.13 -12.24
CA GLY A 279 6.41 11.95 -12.06
C GLY A 279 5.82 12.44 -13.40
N PRO A 280 6.61 13.11 -14.27
CA PRO A 280 6.14 13.56 -15.58
C PRO A 280 5.61 12.43 -16.49
N ASN A 281 6.14 11.21 -16.36
CA ASN A 281 5.70 10.06 -17.15
C ASN A 281 4.46 9.36 -16.60
N MET A 282 4.04 9.67 -15.38
CA MET A 282 2.78 9.17 -14.84
C MET A 282 1.61 9.80 -15.60
N LYS A 283 0.75 8.96 -16.18
CA LYS A 283 -0.40 9.39 -17.00
C LYS A 283 -1.76 8.98 -16.39
N LEU A 284 -1.77 8.05 -15.46
CA LEU A 284 -2.97 7.66 -14.74
C LEU A 284 -3.37 8.80 -13.79
N PRO A 285 -4.59 9.37 -13.92
CA PRO A 285 -5.07 10.39 -12.99
C PRO A 285 -5.13 9.83 -11.57
N CYS A 286 -4.47 10.50 -10.62
CA CYS A 286 -4.40 10.07 -9.24
C CYS A 286 -4.74 11.21 -8.26
N LEU A 287 -5.52 10.89 -7.23
CA LEU A 287 -5.61 11.70 -6.02
C LEU A 287 -4.70 11.05 -4.95
N VAL A 288 -3.76 11.82 -4.44
CA VAL A 288 -2.83 11.35 -3.40
C VAL A 288 -3.18 12.02 -2.08
N LEU A 289 -3.60 11.23 -1.12
CA LEU A 289 -3.95 11.65 0.23
C LEU A 289 -2.80 11.28 1.18
N ALA A 290 -2.25 12.27 1.85
CA ALA A 290 -1.19 12.08 2.83
C ALA A 290 -1.72 12.28 4.26
N ALA A 291 -1.22 11.52 5.21
CA ALA A 291 -1.49 11.71 6.62
C ALA A 291 -0.50 12.73 7.22
N GLY A 292 -1.02 13.76 7.89
CA GLY A 292 -0.20 14.85 8.43
C GLY A 292 0.65 14.43 9.64
N ASN A 293 0.27 13.37 10.36
CA ASN A 293 1.03 12.81 11.49
C ASN A 293 1.59 11.42 11.16
N ASP A 294 1.93 11.15 9.89
CA ASP A 294 2.44 9.85 9.47
C ASP A 294 3.82 9.56 10.06
N ARG A 295 3.92 8.45 10.78
CA ARG A 295 5.16 7.96 11.41
C ARG A 295 5.69 6.67 10.75
N ILE A 296 5.07 6.24 9.64
CA ILE A 296 5.42 5.02 8.91
C ILE A 296 6.03 5.36 7.55
N VAL A 297 5.46 6.35 6.83
CA VAL A 297 6.00 6.85 5.57
C VAL A 297 6.35 8.34 5.65
N SER A 298 7.11 8.82 4.69
CA SER A 298 7.54 10.22 4.62
C SER A 298 6.55 11.06 3.83
N THR A 299 5.74 11.87 4.52
CA THR A 299 4.84 12.87 3.91
C THR A 299 5.61 13.84 2.99
N PRO A 300 6.79 14.38 3.35
CA PRO A 300 7.60 15.17 2.41
C PRO A 300 8.04 14.44 1.13
N ALA A 301 8.23 13.11 1.19
CA ALA A 301 8.57 12.34 -0.02
C ALA A 301 7.35 12.14 -0.93
N ILE A 302 6.16 12.08 -0.35
CA ILE A 302 4.88 12.05 -1.10
C ILE A 302 4.69 13.38 -1.82
N GLU A 303 4.81 14.50 -1.11
CA GLU A 303 4.70 15.86 -1.65
C GLU A 303 5.71 16.11 -2.79
N ASP A 304 6.99 15.74 -2.60
CA ASP A 304 8.02 15.85 -3.65
C ASP A 304 7.64 15.07 -4.92
N PHE A 305 7.11 13.86 -4.78
CA PHE A 305 6.67 13.08 -5.93
C PHE A 305 5.51 13.77 -6.65
N VAL A 306 4.48 14.16 -5.91
CA VAL A 306 3.26 14.77 -6.49
C VAL A 306 3.57 16.09 -7.15
N SER A 307 4.44 16.92 -6.57
CA SER A 307 4.86 18.20 -7.16
C SER A 307 5.46 18.07 -8.56
N ARG A 308 5.95 16.88 -8.94
CA ARG A 308 6.51 16.54 -10.25
C ARG A 308 5.54 15.80 -11.17
N ALA A 309 4.40 15.30 -10.62
CA ALA A 309 3.46 14.44 -11.33
C ALA A 309 2.24 15.24 -11.81
N LYS A 310 2.20 15.58 -13.10
CA LYS A 310 1.14 16.42 -13.70
C LYS A 310 -0.27 15.81 -13.60
N ALA A 311 -0.36 14.46 -13.54
CA ALA A 311 -1.62 13.74 -13.43
C ALA A 311 -2.01 13.41 -11.98
N ALA A 312 -1.35 14.01 -10.98
CA ALA A 312 -1.65 13.81 -9.57
C ALA A 312 -2.17 15.09 -8.90
N ALA A 313 -3.27 14.97 -8.17
CA ALA A 313 -3.71 15.93 -7.17
C ALA A 313 -3.20 15.51 -5.79
N TYR A 314 -3.03 16.47 -4.87
CA TYR A 314 -2.53 16.23 -3.51
C TYR A 314 -3.45 16.84 -2.48
N LEU A 315 -3.71 16.10 -1.41
CA LEU A 315 -4.36 16.58 -0.22
C LEU A 315 -3.70 15.97 1.02
N GLU A 316 -3.30 16.78 1.99
CA GLU A 316 -2.89 16.34 3.31
C GLU A 316 -4.06 16.42 4.28
N ILE A 317 -4.27 15.39 5.09
CA ILE A 317 -5.25 15.38 6.20
C ILE A 317 -4.47 15.64 7.49
N PRO A 318 -4.50 16.90 8.02
CA PRO A 318 -3.71 17.29 9.18
C PRO A 318 -4.08 16.49 10.43
N GLY A 319 -3.07 16.00 11.16
CA GLY A 319 -3.25 15.26 12.40
C GLY A 319 -3.63 13.79 12.28
N ALA A 320 -4.00 13.33 11.08
CA ALA A 320 -4.27 11.92 10.83
C ALA A 320 -2.98 11.07 10.89
N GLU A 321 -3.09 9.85 11.37
CA GLU A 321 -2.05 8.83 11.32
C GLU A 321 -2.08 8.07 9.97
N HIS A 322 -1.19 7.11 9.78
CA HIS A 322 -0.89 6.45 8.51
C HIS A 322 -2.11 5.89 7.74
N GLU A 323 -3.05 5.25 8.45
CA GLU A 323 -4.16 4.50 7.85
C GLU A 323 -5.44 5.36 7.73
N LEU A 324 -5.47 6.35 6.83
CA LEU A 324 -6.57 7.30 6.65
C LEU A 324 -7.95 6.65 6.57
N MET A 325 -8.06 5.47 5.96
CA MET A 325 -9.30 4.72 5.84
C MET A 325 -9.76 4.06 7.15
N MET A 326 -8.83 3.88 8.09
CA MET A 326 -9.05 3.25 9.40
C MET A 326 -8.93 4.26 10.54
N GLU A 327 -8.86 5.54 10.24
CA GLU A 327 -8.79 6.61 11.21
C GLU A 327 -10.15 6.96 11.81
N ARG A 328 -10.13 7.80 12.88
CA ARG A 328 -11.36 8.37 13.47
C ARG A 328 -12.16 9.11 12.41
N ASP A 329 -13.46 9.11 12.56
CA ASP A 329 -14.39 9.67 11.56
C ASP A 329 -14.05 11.10 11.16
N VAL A 330 -13.58 11.94 12.07
CA VAL A 330 -13.14 13.32 11.77
C VAL A 330 -12.07 13.40 10.65
N PHE A 331 -11.22 12.40 10.52
CA PHE A 331 -10.23 12.30 9.44
C PHE A 331 -10.76 11.49 8.26
N ARG A 332 -11.50 10.43 8.56
CA ARG A 332 -12.07 9.52 7.58
C ARG A 332 -13.13 10.20 6.71
N ASP A 333 -13.92 11.12 7.26
CA ASP A 333 -14.89 11.90 6.50
C ASP A 333 -14.21 12.83 5.48
N GLN A 334 -13.04 13.39 5.81
CA GLN A 334 -12.24 14.17 4.85
C GLN A 334 -11.69 13.28 3.72
N PHE A 335 -11.26 12.04 4.04
CA PHE A 335 -10.87 11.07 3.03
C PHE A 335 -12.04 10.76 2.10
N TRP A 336 -13.25 10.47 2.63
CA TRP A 336 -14.41 10.16 1.81
C TRP A 336 -14.88 11.34 0.97
N ALA A 337 -14.89 12.55 1.53
CA ALA A 337 -15.23 13.76 0.77
C ALA A 337 -14.29 13.97 -0.44
N ALA A 338 -12.99 13.74 -0.23
CA ALA A 338 -12.00 13.84 -1.31
C ALA A 338 -12.14 12.70 -2.33
N PHE A 339 -12.45 11.48 -1.88
CA PHE A 339 -12.73 10.34 -2.76
C PHE A 339 -13.96 10.62 -3.63
N ASP A 340 -15.07 11.01 -3.02
CA ASP A 340 -16.35 11.24 -3.70
C ASP A 340 -16.25 12.41 -4.71
N ALA A 341 -15.40 13.40 -4.44
CA ALA A 341 -15.13 14.49 -5.38
C ALA A 341 -14.24 14.09 -6.56
N PHE A 342 -13.36 13.09 -6.39
CA PHE A 342 -12.37 12.70 -7.41
C PHE A 342 -12.80 11.50 -8.24
N VAL A 343 -13.64 10.62 -7.70
CA VAL A 343 -14.08 9.37 -8.35
C VAL A 343 -15.55 9.49 -8.72
N PRO A 344 -15.92 10.27 -9.75
CA PRO A 344 -17.29 10.35 -10.23
C PRO A 344 -17.70 9.01 -10.81
N GLY A 345 -18.97 8.65 -10.65
CA GLY A 345 -19.54 7.49 -11.30
C GLY A 345 -19.84 7.74 -12.77
N LEU A 346 -20.17 6.64 -13.48
CA LEU A 346 -20.48 6.68 -14.91
C LEU A 346 -21.54 7.73 -15.28
N GLU A 347 -22.58 7.88 -14.45
CA GLU A 347 -23.64 8.86 -14.73
C GLU A 347 -23.15 10.29 -14.60
N ALA A 348 -22.33 10.59 -13.59
CA ALA A 348 -21.74 11.90 -13.43
C ALA A 348 -20.78 12.26 -14.60
N GLU A 349 -20.02 11.29 -15.10
CA GLU A 349 -19.18 11.48 -16.30
C GLU A 349 -20.03 11.73 -17.56
N LEU A 350 -21.10 10.99 -17.75
CA LEU A 350 -22.03 11.18 -18.87
C LEU A 350 -22.75 12.53 -18.79
N GLU A 351 -23.07 13.02 -17.59
CA GLU A 351 -23.64 14.36 -17.39
C GLU A 351 -22.63 15.45 -17.72
N LEU A 352 -21.36 15.31 -17.32
CA LEU A 352 -20.29 16.23 -17.69
C LEU A 352 -20.04 16.26 -19.20
N GLU A 353 -19.99 15.10 -19.85
CA GLU A 353 -19.88 15.00 -21.30
C GLU A 353 -21.08 15.66 -22.03
N ARG A 354 -22.31 15.46 -21.53
CA ARG A 354 -23.51 16.11 -22.09
C ARG A 354 -23.51 17.63 -21.86
N ALA A 355 -22.90 18.08 -20.76
CA ALA A 355 -22.73 19.51 -20.46
C ALA A 355 -21.57 20.16 -21.24
N GLY A 356 -20.77 19.40 -21.97
CA GLY A 356 -19.61 19.89 -22.73
C GLY A 356 -18.45 20.35 -21.85
N LEU A 357 -18.33 19.81 -20.63
CA LEU A 357 -17.30 20.10 -19.64
C LEU A 357 -16.21 19.04 -19.59
#